data_2b0cb88ff5155a4ab6894b107ff6f41f
#
_entry.id   2b0cb88ff5155a4ab6894b107ff6f41f
#
_cell.length_a   1.000
_cell.length_b   1.000
_cell.length_c   1.000
_cell.angle_alpha   90.00
_cell.angle_beta   90.00
_cell.angle_gamma   90.00
#
_symmetry.space_group_name_H-M   'P 1'
#
loop_
_entity.id
_entity.type
_entity.pdbx_description
1 polymer ?
#
loop_
_entity_poly.entity_id
_entity_poly.type
_entity_poly.pdbx_seq_one_letter_code
_entity_poly.pdbx_strand_id
1 'polypeptide(L)'
;MTTTHNKFDVDRSESSGTKEWASHNLNICSGCSNACIYCYAAQMAERFKRRTRSDWSREELTPNAALTRYPAKNGLVMFPSTHDITPYNLEASIRVLKIVLASGNDVLIVTKPRLDIIKRLCEEFITRQELIEFRFTIGTLSPRISKFWEPGAPLPVERIAALKHAHASGYSTSVSMEPLLGGFDTAQSVLAAVRDFVTGKIWIGKLNRIRSNVDVSTTRNMRMVQALESLQTDQKILQIHSAFRDDPKIRWKDSIRKVVTKHTA
;
A
#
# COMPACT_ATOMS: atom_id res chain seq x y z
N MET A 1 -2.55 32.31 -1.56
CA MET A 1 -2.90 30.94 -1.21
C MET A 1 -1.63 30.26 -0.75
N THR A 2 -1.43 30.11 0.54
CA THR A 2 -0.27 29.41 1.12
C THR A 2 -0.40 27.93 0.81
N THR A 3 0.46 27.40 -0.03
CA THR A 3 0.62 25.96 -0.25
C THR A 3 1.10 25.35 1.08
N THR A 4 0.16 24.87 1.90
CA THR A 4 0.50 24.05 3.06
C THR A 4 1.18 22.79 2.54
N HIS A 5 2.49 22.71 2.74
CA HIS A 5 3.28 21.53 2.38
C HIS A 5 2.73 20.36 3.17
N ASN A 6 2.14 19.36 2.48
CA ASN A 6 1.64 18.16 3.15
C ASN A 6 2.84 17.39 3.70
N LYS A 7 2.98 17.32 5.03
CA LYS A 7 4.08 16.66 5.73
C LYS A 7 4.25 15.16 5.38
N PHE A 8 3.23 14.56 4.79
CA PHE A 8 3.25 13.18 4.31
C PHE A 8 3.75 13.05 2.86
N ASP A 9 3.88 14.17 2.11
CA ASP A 9 4.40 14.18 0.74
C ASP A 9 5.90 14.50 0.73
N VAL A 10 6.70 13.63 1.35
CA VAL A 10 8.15 13.78 1.37
C VAL A 10 8.73 13.25 0.06
N ASP A 11 9.48 14.08 -0.66
CA ASP A 11 10.23 13.62 -1.83
C ASP A 11 11.40 12.72 -1.41
N ARG A 12 11.34 11.47 -1.83
CA ARG A 12 12.35 10.43 -1.62
C ARG A 12 12.65 9.71 -2.93
N SER A 13 12.70 10.48 -4.02
CA SER A 13 12.89 9.97 -5.39
C SER A 13 14.14 9.10 -5.56
N GLU A 14 15.18 9.28 -4.75
CA GLU A 14 16.37 8.42 -4.75
C GLU A 14 16.19 7.10 -4.02
N SER A 15 15.11 6.92 -3.26
CA SER A 15 14.82 5.71 -2.51
C SER A 15 14.05 4.69 -3.35
N SER A 16 13.97 3.46 -2.86
CA SER A 16 13.17 2.37 -3.45
C SER A 16 12.35 1.61 -2.40
N GLY A 17 11.29 0.94 -2.84
CA GLY A 17 10.43 0.13 -1.99
C GLY A 17 9.71 0.97 -0.93
N THR A 18 9.67 0.50 0.31
CA THR A 18 9.00 1.21 1.42
C THR A 18 9.69 2.51 1.83
N LYS A 19 11.00 2.62 1.55
CA LYS A 19 11.77 3.84 1.85
C LYS A 19 11.34 5.05 1.03
N GLU A 20 10.68 4.84 -0.10
CA GLU A 20 10.06 5.93 -0.87
C GLU A 20 8.93 6.61 -0.09
N TRP A 21 8.33 5.93 0.87
CA TRP A 21 7.17 6.42 1.59
C TRP A 21 7.48 6.85 3.02
N ALA A 22 8.38 6.14 3.71
CA ALA A 22 8.66 6.41 5.12
C ALA A 22 10.11 6.10 5.49
N SER A 23 10.61 6.79 6.53
CA SER A 23 11.95 6.58 7.08
C SER A 23 12.01 5.34 7.97
N HIS A 24 10.89 5.03 8.64
CA HIS A 24 10.79 3.98 9.62
C HIS A 24 9.63 3.05 9.29
N ASN A 25 9.81 1.76 9.58
CA ASN A 25 8.76 0.75 9.44
C ASN A 25 8.48 0.13 10.81
N LEU A 26 7.22 -0.02 11.15
CA LEU A 26 6.77 -0.74 12.33
C LEU A 26 5.80 -1.84 11.92
N ASN A 27 6.08 -3.06 12.35
CA ASN A 27 5.25 -4.23 12.10
C ASN A 27 5.03 -4.97 13.43
N ILE A 28 3.82 -5.46 13.63
CA ILE A 28 3.41 -6.14 14.87
C ILE A 28 2.92 -7.56 14.63
N CYS A 29 2.89 -7.98 13.36
CA CYS A 29 2.39 -9.29 12.98
C CYS A 29 3.34 -9.94 11.96
N SER A 30 3.50 -11.24 12.05
CA SER A 30 4.10 -12.12 11.05
C SER A 30 2.98 -12.91 10.37
N GLY A 31 2.94 -12.89 9.05
CA GLY A 31 1.82 -13.43 8.28
C GLY A 31 0.75 -12.36 7.99
N CYS A 32 -0.13 -12.68 7.04
CA CYS A 32 -1.20 -11.80 6.60
C CYS A 32 -2.32 -12.59 5.91
N SER A 33 -3.53 -12.53 6.46
CA SER A 33 -4.71 -13.25 5.94
C SER A 33 -5.18 -12.76 4.56
N ASN A 34 -4.69 -11.59 4.08
CA ASN A 34 -4.95 -11.16 2.71
C ASN A 34 -4.33 -12.09 1.66
N ALA A 35 -3.32 -12.88 2.02
CA ALA A 35 -2.72 -13.93 1.21
C ALA A 35 -2.39 -13.53 -0.23
N CYS A 36 -1.94 -12.29 -0.44
CA CYS A 36 -1.60 -11.78 -1.76
C CYS A 36 -0.56 -12.66 -2.43
N ILE A 37 -0.84 -13.16 -3.64
CA ILE A 37 0.05 -14.12 -4.32
C ILE A 37 1.38 -13.50 -4.79
N TYR A 38 1.46 -12.18 -4.85
CA TYR A 38 2.67 -11.42 -5.16
C TYR A 38 3.41 -10.90 -3.91
N CYS A 39 3.04 -11.34 -2.71
CA CYS A 39 3.51 -10.76 -1.45
C CYS A 39 5.02 -10.89 -1.28
N TYR A 40 5.73 -9.76 -1.30
CA TYR A 40 7.18 -9.73 -1.08
C TYR A 40 7.56 -10.15 0.34
N ALA A 41 6.70 -9.86 1.34
CA ALA A 41 6.97 -10.21 2.73
C ALA A 41 6.89 -11.73 2.93
N ALA A 42 5.93 -12.40 2.26
CA ALA A 42 5.85 -13.87 2.23
C ALA A 42 7.10 -14.47 1.57
N GLN A 43 7.51 -13.93 0.43
CA GLN A 43 8.71 -14.37 -0.29
C GLN A 43 9.99 -14.18 0.54
N MET A 44 10.11 -13.05 1.24
CA MET A 44 11.24 -12.80 2.14
C MET A 44 11.24 -13.74 3.35
N ALA A 45 10.06 -14.01 3.95
CA ALA A 45 9.95 -14.95 5.07
C ALA A 45 10.38 -16.36 4.65
N GLU A 46 9.97 -16.82 3.47
CA GLU A 46 10.34 -18.12 2.90
C GLU A 46 11.85 -18.18 2.57
N ARG A 47 12.39 -17.16 1.89
CA ARG A 47 13.82 -17.06 1.57
C ARG A 47 14.71 -17.15 2.81
N PHE A 48 14.30 -16.53 3.91
CA PHE A 48 15.05 -16.58 5.17
C PHE A 48 14.63 -17.72 6.09
N LYS A 49 13.85 -18.69 5.59
CA LYS A 49 13.38 -19.87 6.32
C LYS A 49 12.67 -19.56 7.64
N ARG A 50 12.01 -18.40 7.71
CA ARG A 50 11.22 -17.98 8.89
C ARG A 50 9.82 -18.57 8.86
N ARG A 51 9.26 -18.72 7.64
CA ARG A 51 7.90 -19.20 7.40
C ARG A 51 7.74 -19.63 5.95
N THR A 52 6.93 -20.66 5.69
CA THR A 52 6.60 -21.06 4.32
C THR A 52 5.55 -20.11 3.71
N ARG A 53 5.50 -20.05 2.40
CA ARG A 53 4.49 -19.25 1.69
C ARG A 53 3.07 -19.79 1.94
N SER A 54 2.90 -21.09 2.01
CA SER A 54 1.61 -21.76 2.31
C SER A 54 1.08 -21.42 3.70
N ASP A 55 1.97 -21.16 4.67
CA ASP A 55 1.60 -20.81 6.04
C ASP A 55 1.49 -19.29 6.26
N TRP A 56 1.82 -18.48 5.26
CA TRP A 56 1.84 -17.02 5.37
C TRP A 56 0.48 -16.40 5.68
N SER A 57 -0.62 -17.03 5.29
CA SER A 57 -1.98 -16.56 5.60
C SER A 57 -2.35 -16.64 7.08
N ARG A 58 -1.63 -17.45 7.87
CA ARG A 58 -1.79 -17.53 9.33
C ARG A 58 -1.07 -16.36 9.98
N GLU A 59 -1.78 -15.55 10.71
CA GLU A 59 -1.25 -14.37 11.40
C GLU A 59 -0.77 -14.73 12.81
N GLU A 60 0.37 -14.17 13.22
CA GLU A 60 0.93 -14.31 14.57
C GLU A 60 1.47 -12.96 15.04
N LEU A 61 1.06 -12.51 16.23
CA LEU A 61 1.59 -11.28 16.81
C LEU A 61 3.07 -11.46 17.16
N THR A 62 3.86 -10.42 16.84
CA THR A 62 5.28 -10.35 17.19
C THR A 62 5.47 -9.64 18.54
N PRO A 63 6.67 -9.68 19.15
CA PRO A 63 6.94 -8.91 20.37
C PRO A 63 6.62 -7.42 20.26
N ASN A 64 6.69 -6.83 19.05
CA ASN A 64 6.29 -5.44 18.82
C ASN A 64 4.82 -5.16 19.13
N ALA A 65 3.95 -6.15 19.11
CA ALA A 65 2.55 -6.00 19.52
C ALA A 65 2.39 -5.71 21.04
N ALA A 66 3.41 -5.99 21.83
CA ALA A 66 3.44 -5.74 23.27
C ALA A 66 4.28 -4.50 23.67
N LEU A 67 4.56 -3.61 22.72
CA LEU A 67 5.27 -2.35 23.01
C LEU A 67 4.56 -1.57 24.11
N THR A 68 5.35 -1.04 25.04
CA THR A 68 4.89 -0.13 26.10
C THR A 68 5.37 1.31 25.91
N ARG A 69 6.35 1.51 25.02
CA ARG A 69 6.90 2.82 24.63
C ARG A 69 7.40 2.80 23.20
N TYR A 70 7.36 3.94 22.54
CA TYR A 70 7.96 4.15 21.22
C TYR A 70 8.58 5.56 21.19
N PRO A 71 9.85 5.74 20.83
CA PRO A 71 10.48 7.06 20.84
C PRO A 71 9.95 7.93 19.69
N ALA A 72 10.01 9.24 19.86
CA ALA A 72 9.85 10.17 18.75
C ALA A 72 10.90 9.88 17.65
N LYS A 73 10.48 9.88 16.41
CA LYS A 73 11.32 9.60 15.24
C LYS A 73 11.42 10.82 14.34
N ASN A 74 12.56 10.98 13.72
CA ASN A 74 12.69 11.96 12.64
C ASN A 74 12.14 11.35 11.34
N GLY A 75 11.02 11.91 10.86
CA GLY A 75 10.31 11.47 9.66
C GLY A 75 9.22 10.43 9.90
N LEU A 76 8.53 10.05 8.82
CA LEU A 76 7.35 9.20 8.86
C LEU A 76 7.62 7.78 9.36
N VAL A 77 6.72 7.27 10.19
CA VAL A 77 6.61 5.86 10.57
C VAL A 77 5.52 5.20 9.73
N MET A 78 5.89 4.26 8.86
CA MET A 78 4.94 3.44 8.11
C MET A 78 4.46 2.27 8.98
N PHE A 79 3.15 2.13 9.07
CA PHE A 79 2.49 1.05 9.78
C PHE A 79 1.31 0.51 9.00
N PRO A 80 1.23 -0.79 8.75
CA PRO A 80 2.35 -1.73 8.70
C PRO A 80 3.03 -1.74 7.33
N SER A 81 4.18 -2.44 7.18
CA SER A 81 4.84 -2.61 5.88
C SER A 81 4.90 -4.05 5.39
N THR A 82 4.76 -5.05 6.26
CA THR A 82 4.88 -6.47 5.91
C THR A 82 3.60 -7.30 6.09
N HIS A 83 2.62 -6.74 6.74
CA HIS A 83 1.29 -7.34 6.92
C HIS A 83 0.22 -6.29 6.67
N ASP A 84 -1.04 -6.63 6.87
CA ASP A 84 -2.15 -5.68 6.81
C ASP A 84 -2.83 -5.54 8.19
N ILE A 85 -3.66 -4.51 8.37
CA ILE A 85 -4.53 -4.42 9.55
C ILE A 85 -5.77 -5.26 9.26
N THR A 86 -5.94 -6.32 10.04
CA THR A 86 -6.98 -7.34 9.88
C THR A 86 -7.78 -7.47 11.17
N PRO A 87 -8.94 -8.13 11.16
CA PRO A 87 -9.69 -8.37 12.40
C PRO A 87 -8.86 -9.07 13.50
N TYR A 88 -7.89 -9.92 13.10
CA TYR A 88 -7.03 -10.63 14.05
C TYR A 88 -6.10 -9.68 14.84
N ASN A 89 -5.52 -8.69 14.17
CA ASN A 89 -4.50 -7.84 14.78
C ASN A 89 -4.99 -6.40 15.09
N LEU A 90 -6.27 -6.10 14.89
CA LEU A 90 -6.84 -4.75 15.04
C LEU A 90 -6.59 -4.15 16.42
N GLU A 91 -6.95 -4.85 17.50
CA GLU A 91 -6.79 -4.33 18.86
C GLU A 91 -5.32 -4.12 19.25
N ALA A 92 -4.44 -5.01 18.78
CA ALA A 92 -2.99 -4.82 18.95
C ALA A 92 -2.48 -3.62 18.13
N SER A 93 -3.01 -3.42 16.92
CA SER A 93 -2.70 -2.27 16.07
C SER A 93 -3.12 -0.96 16.74
N ILE A 94 -4.35 -0.88 17.26
CA ILE A 94 -4.85 0.29 17.97
C ILE A 94 -3.97 0.61 19.18
N ARG A 95 -3.66 -0.38 20.01
CA ARG A 95 -2.81 -0.19 21.19
C ARG A 95 -1.43 0.35 20.82
N VAL A 96 -0.78 -0.23 19.81
CA VAL A 96 0.54 0.21 19.37
C VAL A 96 0.50 1.60 18.74
N LEU A 97 -0.51 1.88 17.91
CA LEU A 97 -0.68 3.21 17.31
C LEU A 97 -0.91 4.29 18.36
N LYS A 98 -1.66 4.03 19.44
CA LYS A 98 -1.79 4.97 20.59
C LYS A 98 -0.43 5.35 21.16
N ILE A 99 0.45 4.38 21.35
CA ILE A 99 1.79 4.60 21.91
C ILE A 99 2.66 5.40 20.93
N VAL A 100 2.63 5.06 19.66
CA VAL A 100 3.40 5.74 18.60
C VAL A 100 2.97 7.19 18.44
N LEU A 101 1.66 7.44 18.39
CA LEU A 101 1.09 8.78 18.24
C LEU A 101 1.26 9.63 19.51
N ALA A 102 1.21 9.02 20.71
CA ALA A 102 1.46 9.72 21.98
C ALA A 102 2.87 10.33 22.07
N SER A 103 3.85 9.76 21.35
CA SER A 103 5.20 10.29 21.24
C SER A 103 5.36 11.34 20.12
N GLY A 104 4.27 11.83 19.53
CA GLY A 104 4.27 12.87 18.49
C GLY A 104 4.76 12.40 17.11
N ASN A 105 4.75 11.10 16.84
CA ASN A 105 5.16 10.58 15.54
C ASN A 105 4.07 10.79 14.49
N ASP A 106 4.48 11.20 13.29
CA ASP A 106 3.63 11.14 12.10
C ASP A 106 3.59 9.71 11.56
N VAL A 107 2.40 9.20 11.32
CA VAL A 107 2.17 7.81 10.94
C VAL A 107 1.50 7.72 9.57
N LEU A 108 2.13 6.94 8.68
CA LEU A 108 1.55 6.53 7.41
C LEU A 108 0.95 5.13 7.56
N ILE A 109 -0.38 5.04 7.61
CA ILE A 109 -1.08 3.76 7.68
C ILE A 109 -1.31 3.24 6.25
N VAL A 110 -0.62 2.15 5.90
CA VAL A 110 -0.72 1.54 4.56
C VAL A 110 -1.50 0.23 4.65
N THR A 111 -2.62 0.15 3.94
CA THR A 111 -3.53 -1.01 4.05
C THR A 111 -4.33 -1.25 2.78
N LYS A 112 -4.80 -2.48 2.59
CA LYS A 112 -5.94 -2.84 1.75
C LYS A 112 -7.18 -2.78 2.64
N PRO A 113 -7.89 -1.64 2.69
CA PRO A 113 -8.74 -1.30 3.81
C PRO A 113 -10.01 -2.15 3.86
N ARG A 114 -10.36 -2.60 5.07
CA ARG A 114 -11.69 -3.08 5.45
C ARG A 114 -12.47 -1.89 5.99
N LEU A 115 -13.69 -1.71 5.52
CA LEU A 115 -14.47 -0.50 5.87
C LEU A 115 -14.73 -0.39 7.37
N ASP A 116 -15.08 -1.49 8.02
CA ASP A 116 -15.32 -1.56 9.47
C ASP A 116 -14.06 -1.20 10.28
N ILE A 117 -12.90 -1.72 9.87
CA ILE A 117 -11.61 -1.40 10.49
C ILE A 117 -11.28 0.10 10.34
N ILE A 118 -11.47 0.66 9.15
CA ILE A 118 -11.20 2.09 8.93
C ILE A 118 -12.14 2.97 9.74
N LYS A 119 -13.42 2.63 9.84
CA LYS A 119 -14.37 3.33 10.73
C LYS A 119 -13.86 3.31 12.17
N ARG A 120 -13.51 2.16 12.69
CA ARG A 120 -12.98 1.99 14.05
C ARG A 120 -11.69 2.78 14.29
N LEU A 121 -10.76 2.81 13.32
CA LEU A 121 -9.53 3.61 13.43
C LEU A 121 -9.82 5.11 13.38
N CYS A 122 -10.73 5.57 12.53
CA CYS A 122 -11.11 6.96 12.45
C CYS A 122 -11.77 7.46 13.76
N GLU A 123 -12.64 6.65 14.37
CA GLU A 123 -13.25 6.96 15.67
C GLU A 123 -12.20 7.01 16.79
N GLU A 124 -11.32 6.03 16.84
CA GLU A 124 -10.29 5.88 17.90
C GLU A 124 -9.27 7.02 17.91
N PHE A 125 -8.90 7.53 16.72
CA PHE A 125 -7.84 8.52 16.57
C PHE A 125 -8.32 9.92 16.15
N ILE A 126 -9.60 10.24 16.36
CA ILE A 126 -10.19 11.53 15.95
C ILE A 126 -9.44 12.73 16.53
N THR A 127 -8.91 12.62 17.75
CA THR A 127 -8.14 13.69 18.42
C THR A 127 -6.68 13.75 17.99
N ARG A 128 -6.24 12.89 17.07
CA ARG A 128 -4.88 12.78 16.57
C ARG A 128 -4.83 12.62 15.04
N GLN A 129 -5.91 12.96 14.37
CA GLN A 129 -6.05 12.77 12.92
C GLN A 129 -4.98 13.52 12.12
N GLU A 130 -4.48 14.63 12.63
CA GLU A 130 -3.42 15.42 12.00
C GLU A 130 -2.06 14.69 11.94
N LEU A 131 -1.87 13.66 12.78
CA LEU A 131 -0.66 12.82 12.79
C LEU A 131 -0.77 11.59 11.89
N ILE A 132 -1.91 11.38 11.22
CA ILE A 132 -2.19 10.16 10.44
C ILE A 132 -2.48 10.50 8.99
N GLU A 133 -1.80 9.82 8.06
CA GLU A 133 -2.26 9.65 6.68
C GLU A 133 -2.64 8.19 6.44
N PHE A 134 -3.84 7.97 5.91
CA PHE A 134 -4.22 6.67 5.36
C PHE A 134 -3.79 6.56 3.90
N ARG A 135 -3.00 5.53 3.59
CA ARG A 135 -2.64 5.16 2.20
C ARG A 135 -3.28 3.85 1.83
N PHE A 136 -4.31 3.92 1.01
CA PHE A 136 -5.08 2.75 0.63
C PHE A 136 -4.56 2.12 -0.65
N THR A 137 -4.28 0.81 -0.61
CA THR A 137 -3.84 0.07 -1.80
C THR A 137 -5.06 -0.32 -2.64
N ILE A 138 -5.17 0.27 -3.85
CA ILE A 138 -6.24 0.02 -4.82
C ILE A 138 -5.59 -0.12 -6.21
N GLY A 139 -5.16 -1.34 -6.56
CA GLY A 139 -4.42 -1.61 -7.81
C GLY A 139 -5.32 -1.90 -9.02
N THR A 140 -6.61 -2.10 -8.81
CA THR A 140 -7.61 -2.38 -9.86
C THR A 140 -9.01 -2.15 -9.32
N LEU A 141 -9.98 -1.89 -10.21
CA LEU A 141 -11.41 -1.89 -9.87
C LEU A 141 -12.10 -3.23 -10.18
N SER A 142 -11.44 -4.13 -10.91
CA SER A 142 -11.99 -5.43 -11.27
C SER A 142 -12.03 -6.38 -10.08
N PRO A 143 -13.23 -6.83 -9.61
CA PRO A 143 -13.33 -7.80 -8.51
C PRO A 143 -12.64 -9.13 -8.86
N ARG A 144 -12.71 -9.56 -10.12
CA ARG A 144 -12.07 -10.80 -10.59
C ARG A 144 -10.54 -10.73 -10.51
N ILE A 145 -9.95 -9.62 -10.95
CA ILE A 145 -8.50 -9.40 -10.91
C ILE A 145 -8.05 -9.26 -9.46
N SER A 146 -8.74 -8.45 -8.65
CA SER A 146 -8.45 -8.29 -7.23
C SER A 146 -8.52 -9.64 -6.49
N LYS A 147 -9.59 -10.42 -6.69
CA LYS A 147 -9.75 -11.72 -6.03
C LYS A 147 -8.70 -12.75 -6.44
N PHE A 148 -8.18 -12.66 -7.66
CA PHE A 148 -7.07 -13.51 -8.09
C PHE A 148 -5.76 -13.13 -7.37
N TRP A 149 -5.37 -11.85 -7.44
CA TRP A 149 -4.08 -11.39 -6.93
C TRP A 149 -4.04 -11.26 -5.39
N GLU A 150 -5.19 -11.00 -4.78
CA GLU A 150 -5.35 -10.64 -3.37
C GLU A 150 -6.54 -11.39 -2.74
N PRO A 151 -6.50 -12.73 -2.68
CA PRO A 151 -7.66 -13.58 -2.43
C PRO A 151 -8.35 -13.34 -1.08
N GLY A 152 -7.62 -12.93 -0.04
CA GLY A 152 -8.15 -12.63 1.30
C GLY A 152 -8.41 -11.15 1.56
N ALA A 153 -8.03 -10.26 0.64
CA ALA A 153 -8.24 -8.82 0.81
C ALA A 153 -9.68 -8.40 0.45
N PRO A 154 -10.16 -7.27 1.00
CA PRO A 154 -11.45 -6.68 0.60
C PRO A 154 -11.52 -6.40 -0.89
N LEU A 155 -12.70 -6.45 -1.46
CA LEU A 155 -12.93 -6.10 -2.86
C LEU A 155 -12.71 -4.59 -3.08
N PRO A 156 -12.39 -4.16 -4.32
CA PRO A 156 -12.12 -2.74 -4.61
C PRO A 156 -13.24 -1.79 -4.21
N VAL A 157 -14.49 -2.20 -4.33
CA VAL A 157 -15.66 -1.39 -3.91
C VAL A 157 -15.63 -1.07 -2.43
N GLU A 158 -15.25 -2.00 -1.58
CA GLU A 158 -15.11 -1.80 -0.13
C GLU A 158 -13.93 -0.88 0.19
N ARG A 159 -12.81 -1.03 -0.53
CA ARG A 159 -11.63 -0.16 -0.37
C ARG A 159 -11.94 1.28 -0.73
N ILE A 160 -12.74 1.51 -1.78
CA ILE A 160 -13.22 2.85 -2.15
C ILE A 160 -14.17 3.40 -1.08
N ALA A 161 -15.07 2.58 -0.54
CA ALA A 161 -15.96 3.00 0.54
C ALA A 161 -15.16 3.41 1.80
N ALA A 162 -14.10 2.68 2.13
CA ALA A 162 -13.18 3.02 3.22
C ALA A 162 -12.42 4.33 2.96
N LEU A 163 -11.95 4.56 1.73
CA LEU A 163 -11.31 5.82 1.32
C LEU A 163 -12.26 7.00 1.49
N LYS A 164 -13.49 6.88 0.98
CA LYS A 164 -14.52 7.92 1.11
C LYS A 164 -14.82 8.22 2.57
N HIS A 165 -14.92 7.19 3.42
CA HIS A 165 -15.17 7.36 4.84
C HIS A 165 -14.02 8.11 5.54
N ALA A 166 -12.76 7.68 5.34
CA ALA A 166 -11.59 8.35 5.94
C ALA A 166 -11.49 9.82 5.49
N HIS A 167 -11.73 10.08 4.20
CA HIS A 167 -11.78 11.44 3.65
C HIS A 167 -12.87 12.29 4.30
N ALA A 168 -14.10 11.76 4.39
CA ALA A 168 -15.24 12.47 5.01
C ALA A 168 -15.04 12.69 6.52
N SER A 169 -14.25 11.84 7.18
CA SER A 169 -13.87 11.98 8.60
C SER A 169 -12.71 12.97 8.80
N GLY A 170 -12.21 13.65 7.75
CA GLY A 170 -11.20 14.70 7.85
C GLY A 170 -9.75 14.22 7.90
N TYR A 171 -9.47 12.92 7.66
CA TYR A 171 -8.12 12.40 7.63
C TYR A 171 -7.38 12.74 6.33
N SER A 172 -6.06 12.88 6.43
CA SER A 172 -5.21 12.86 5.24
C SER A 172 -5.30 11.49 4.56
N THR A 173 -5.54 11.52 3.24
CA THR A 173 -5.75 10.30 2.45
C THR A 173 -4.88 10.29 1.21
N SER A 174 -4.33 9.14 0.90
CA SER A 174 -3.60 8.87 -0.34
C SER A 174 -3.94 7.47 -0.86
N VAL A 175 -3.62 7.23 -2.13
CA VAL A 175 -3.85 5.92 -2.75
C VAL A 175 -2.55 5.38 -3.32
N SER A 176 -2.35 4.09 -3.20
CA SER A 176 -1.27 3.35 -3.83
C SER A 176 -1.82 2.35 -4.84
N MET A 177 -1.54 2.56 -6.11
CA MET A 177 -1.61 1.54 -7.16
C MET A 177 -0.26 0.82 -7.24
N GLU A 178 0.18 0.22 -6.13
CA GLU A 178 1.40 -0.59 -6.08
C GLU A 178 1.11 -1.92 -5.37
N PRO A 179 0.96 -2.95 -6.20
CA PRO A 179 1.10 -2.94 -7.65
C PRO A 179 -0.15 -2.44 -8.39
N LEU A 180 0.05 -1.76 -9.52
CA LEU A 180 -0.97 -1.62 -10.54
C LEU A 180 -1.27 -3.02 -11.10
N LEU A 181 -2.52 -3.48 -10.98
CA LEU A 181 -2.94 -4.82 -11.41
C LEU A 181 -3.63 -4.78 -12.79
N GLY A 182 -2.99 -4.10 -13.72
CA GLY A 182 -3.46 -3.93 -15.09
C GLY A 182 -2.56 -2.99 -15.90
N GLY A 183 -3.11 -2.40 -16.95
CA GLY A 183 -2.47 -1.45 -17.84
C GLY A 183 -3.06 -0.05 -17.75
N PHE A 184 -3.03 0.69 -18.87
CA PHE A 184 -3.48 2.07 -18.99
C PHE A 184 -4.94 2.26 -18.53
N ASP A 185 -5.87 1.49 -19.07
CA ASP A 185 -7.30 1.62 -18.74
C ASP A 185 -7.59 1.37 -17.26
N THR A 186 -6.80 0.45 -16.64
CA THR A 186 -6.90 0.20 -15.21
C THR A 186 -6.42 1.40 -14.42
N ALA A 187 -5.27 1.98 -14.77
CA ALA A 187 -4.76 3.18 -14.11
C ALA A 187 -5.75 4.33 -14.22
N GLN A 188 -6.26 4.60 -15.43
CA GLN A 188 -7.24 5.66 -15.70
C GLN A 188 -8.52 5.47 -14.88
N SER A 189 -9.07 4.24 -14.87
CA SER A 189 -10.31 3.93 -14.14
C SER A 189 -10.13 4.10 -12.63
N VAL A 190 -9.01 3.62 -12.06
CA VAL A 190 -8.72 3.80 -10.63
C VAL A 190 -8.55 5.28 -10.30
N LEU A 191 -7.80 6.04 -11.10
CA LEU A 191 -7.62 7.49 -10.92
C LEU A 191 -8.97 8.21 -10.88
N ALA A 192 -9.85 7.94 -11.83
CA ALA A 192 -11.18 8.55 -11.88
C ALA A 192 -12.02 8.22 -10.64
N ALA A 193 -11.92 7.00 -10.11
CA ALA A 193 -12.71 6.56 -8.97
C ALA A 193 -12.23 7.11 -7.61
N VAL A 194 -10.95 7.47 -7.48
CA VAL A 194 -10.36 7.81 -6.17
C VAL A 194 -9.97 9.28 -6.02
N ARG A 195 -9.77 10.00 -7.12
CA ARG A 195 -9.14 11.32 -7.17
C ARG A 195 -9.76 12.34 -6.22
N ASP A 196 -11.10 12.38 -6.14
CA ASP A 196 -11.84 13.37 -5.34
C ASP A 196 -11.74 13.12 -3.84
N PHE A 197 -11.34 11.90 -3.45
CA PHE A 197 -11.21 11.48 -2.06
C PHE A 197 -9.76 11.40 -1.58
N VAL A 198 -8.80 11.84 -2.42
CA VAL A 198 -7.37 11.87 -2.09
C VAL A 198 -6.96 13.31 -1.80
N THR A 199 -6.52 13.58 -0.56
CA THR A 199 -5.97 14.87 -0.13
C THR A 199 -4.47 14.98 -0.42
N GLY A 200 -3.75 13.85 -0.37
CA GLY A 200 -2.32 13.73 -0.69
C GLY A 200 -2.06 13.27 -2.13
N LYS A 201 -1.28 12.21 -2.29
CA LYS A 201 -0.82 11.72 -3.60
C LYS A 201 -1.42 10.36 -3.96
N ILE A 202 -1.46 10.11 -5.27
CA ILE A 202 -1.78 8.82 -5.87
C ILE A 202 -0.48 8.24 -6.43
N TRP A 203 -0.01 7.16 -5.82
CA TRP A 203 1.23 6.50 -6.21
C TRP A 203 0.97 5.42 -7.23
N ILE A 204 1.73 5.42 -8.33
CA ILE A 204 1.62 4.40 -9.38
C ILE A 204 2.93 3.64 -9.48
N GLY A 205 2.84 2.32 -9.37
CA GLY A 205 3.97 1.40 -9.50
C GLY A 205 3.58 0.09 -10.17
N LYS A 206 4.45 -0.44 -11.02
CA LYS A 206 4.25 -1.77 -11.62
C LYS A 206 4.58 -2.87 -10.61
N LEU A 207 4.07 -4.08 -10.85
CA LEU A 207 4.44 -5.24 -10.04
C LEU A 207 5.89 -5.63 -10.29
N ASN A 208 6.74 -5.32 -9.32
CA ASN A 208 8.16 -5.63 -9.38
C ASN A 208 8.44 -7.12 -9.16
N ARG A 209 9.45 -7.65 -9.88
CA ARG A 209 9.95 -9.02 -9.68
C ARG A 209 8.83 -10.06 -9.67
N ILE A 210 7.87 -9.90 -10.58
CA ILE A 210 6.65 -10.72 -10.61
C ILE A 210 6.97 -12.22 -10.60
N ARG A 211 7.94 -12.67 -11.40
CA ARG A 211 8.30 -14.09 -11.51
C ARG A 211 9.03 -14.65 -10.29
N SER A 212 9.64 -13.81 -9.45
CA SER A 212 10.24 -14.23 -8.18
C SER A 212 9.28 -14.16 -7.01
N ASN A 213 8.27 -13.28 -7.11
CA ASN A 213 7.30 -13.09 -6.04
C ASN A 213 6.05 -13.97 -6.18
N VAL A 214 5.79 -14.50 -7.38
CA VAL A 214 4.63 -15.34 -7.67
C VAL A 214 5.10 -16.76 -7.97
N ASP A 215 4.45 -17.74 -7.35
CA ASP A 215 4.62 -19.13 -7.74
C ASP A 215 4.01 -19.35 -9.13
N VAL A 216 4.86 -19.54 -10.13
CA VAL A 216 4.48 -19.76 -11.54
C VAL A 216 4.42 -21.23 -11.94
N SER A 217 4.48 -22.16 -10.98
CA SER A 217 4.39 -23.61 -11.23
C SER A 217 3.02 -24.02 -11.76
N THR A 218 1.97 -23.30 -11.40
CA THR A 218 0.62 -23.56 -11.89
C THR A 218 0.34 -22.84 -13.22
N THR A 219 -0.32 -23.52 -14.15
CA THR A 219 -0.74 -22.94 -15.44
C THR A 219 -1.58 -21.67 -15.26
N ARG A 220 -2.43 -21.64 -14.23
CA ARG A 220 -3.26 -20.47 -13.90
C ARG A 220 -2.40 -19.26 -13.54
N ASN A 221 -1.47 -19.42 -12.62
CA ASN A 221 -0.59 -18.33 -12.19
C ASN A 221 0.29 -17.85 -13.33
N MET A 222 0.86 -18.79 -14.10
CA MET A 222 1.70 -18.48 -15.27
C MET A 222 0.92 -17.61 -16.28
N ARG A 223 -0.32 -17.98 -16.63
CA ARG A 223 -1.16 -17.19 -17.55
C ARG A 223 -1.44 -15.79 -17.03
N MET A 224 -1.73 -15.64 -15.74
CA MET A 224 -2.02 -14.34 -15.14
C MET A 224 -0.78 -13.45 -15.04
N VAL A 225 0.39 -14.05 -14.76
CA VAL A 225 1.67 -13.36 -14.79
C VAL A 225 1.96 -12.85 -16.21
N GLN A 226 1.88 -13.71 -17.23
CA GLN A 226 2.09 -13.33 -18.63
C GLN A 226 1.12 -12.22 -19.08
N ALA A 227 -0.16 -12.33 -18.70
CA ALA A 227 -1.15 -11.30 -19.02
C ALA A 227 -0.78 -9.95 -18.38
N LEU A 228 -0.35 -9.93 -17.10
CA LEU A 228 0.07 -8.70 -16.47
C LEU A 228 1.38 -8.14 -17.05
N GLU A 229 2.38 -8.99 -17.32
CA GLU A 229 3.62 -8.59 -17.98
C GLU A 229 3.34 -7.95 -19.35
N SER A 230 2.42 -8.52 -20.13
CA SER A 230 2.03 -7.95 -21.42
C SER A 230 1.36 -6.58 -21.34
N LEU A 231 0.74 -6.25 -20.20
CA LEU A 231 0.15 -4.95 -19.90
C LEU A 231 1.14 -3.95 -19.29
N GLN A 232 2.33 -4.41 -18.88
CA GLN A 232 3.34 -3.61 -18.19
C GLN A 232 4.72 -3.65 -18.87
N THR A 233 4.73 -3.83 -20.21
CA THR A 233 5.96 -3.64 -21.02
C THR A 233 6.47 -2.22 -20.88
N ASP A 234 7.77 -1.98 -21.11
CA ASP A 234 8.36 -0.65 -21.01
C ASP A 234 7.55 0.36 -21.85
N GLN A 235 7.17 0.02 -23.09
CA GLN A 235 6.36 0.89 -23.97
C GLN A 235 5.01 1.27 -23.33
N LYS A 236 4.28 0.32 -22.73
CA LYS A 236 3.00 0.59 -22.07
C LYS A 236 3.15 1.38 -20.78
N ILE A 237 4.23 1.18 -20.05
CA ILE A 237 4.57 1.99 -18.88
C ILE A 237 4.88 3.44 -19.28
N LEU A 238 5.61 3.66 -20.37
CA LEU A 238 5.87 5.00 -20.92
C LEU A 238 4.58 5.67 -21.37
N GLN A 239 3.63 4.94 -21.96
CA GLN A 239 2.30 5.46 -22.30
C GLN A 239 1.54 5.94 -21.04
N ILE A 240 1.52 5.14 -19.97
CA ILE A 240 0.90 5.53 -18.69
C ILE A 240 1.59 6.77 -18.13
N HIS A 241 2.91 6.78 -18.09
CA HIS A 241 3.69 7.91 -17.59
C HIS A 241 3.41 9.19 -18.41
N SER A 242 3.46 9.13 -19.73
CA SER A 242 3.22 10.27 -20.61
C SER A 242 1.82 10.87 -20.43
N ALA A 243 0.81 10.02 -20.23
CA ALA A 243 -0.57 10.48 -20.07
C ALA A 243 -0.84 11.21 -18.75
N PHE A 244 -0.09 10.90 -17.69
CA PHE A 244 -0.39 11.39 -16.34
C PHE A 244 0.79 12.14 -15.69
N ARG A 245 1.92 12.35 -16.36
CA ARG A 245 3.13 12.96 -15.79
C ARG A 245 2.92 14.40 -15.28
N ASP A 246 2.02 15.13 -15.91
CA ASP A 246 1.74 16.53 -15.57
C ASP A 246 0.64 16.68 -14.50
N ASP A 247 0.10 15.55 -14.00
CA ASP A 247 -0.89 15.55 -12.95
C ASP A 247 -0.23 15.74 -11.57
N PRO A 248 -0.47 16.86 -10.86
CA PRO A 248 0.19 17.18 -9.61
C PRO A 248 -0.16 16.22 -8.47
N LYS A 249 -1.26 15.45 -8.57
CA LYS A 249 -1.61 14.43 -7.58
C LYS A 249 -0.84 13.12 -7.75
N ILE A 250 -0.19 12.89 -8.89
CA ILE A 250 0.47 11.61 -9.18
C ILE A 250 1.92 11.63 -8.70
N ARG A 251 2.35 10.50 -8.16
CA ARG A 251 3.73 10.14 -7.84
C ARG A 251 4.08 8.79 -8.45
N TRP A 252 5.28 8.71 -8.98
CA TRP A 252 5.79 7.53 -9.65
C TRP A 252 6.70 6.73 -8.73
N LYS A 253 6.41 5.45 -8.58
CA LYS A 253 7.29 4.53 -7.86
C LYS A 253 8.57 4.26 -8.66
N ASP A 254 9.62 3.89 -7.95
CA ASP A 254 10.91 3.46 -8.50
C ASP A 254 10.75 2.52 -9.71
N SER A 255 9.80 1.60 -9.66
CA SER A 255 9.49 0.67 -10.74
C SER A 255 9.06 1.31 -12.06
N ILE A 256 8.45 2.50 -12.01
CA ILE A 256 8.09 3.31 -13.19
C ILE A 256 9.24 4.22 -13.56
N ARG A 257 9.84 4.93 -12.58
CA ARG A 257 10.95 5.86 -12.83
C ARG A 257 12.11 5.20 -13.56
N LYS A 258 12.49 3.97 -13.17
CA LYS A 258 13.54 3.19 -13.86
C LYS A 258 13.25 2.95 -15.33
N VAL A 259 11.99 2.68 -15.69
CA VAL A 259 11.61 2.52 -17.09
C VAL A 259 11.74 3.84 -17.82
N VAL A 260 11.26 4.93 -17.24
CA VAL A 260 11.35 6.28 -17.82
C VAL A 260 12.82 6.67 -18.04
N THR A 261 13.66 6.59 -17.00
CA THR A 261 15.09 6.96 -17.10
C THR A 261 15.82 6.14 -18.17
N LYS A 262 15.55 4.85 -18.27
CA LYS A 262 16.16 3.96 -19.28
C LYS A 262 15.87 4.41 -20.73
N HIS A 263 14.75 5.08 -20.97
CA HIS A 263 14.29 5.46 -22.30
C HIS A 263 14.39 6.98 -22.57
N THR A 264 14.85 7.79 -21.59
CA THR A 264 15.08 9.23 -21.73
C THR A 264 16.57 9.59 -21.67
N ALA A 265 17.45 8.64 -21.32
CA ALA A 265 18.90 8.73 -21.41
C ALA A 265 19.38 8.30 -22.81
#